data_b8ed6b98e0af57d6fdb16c9f5e6c46fd
#
_entry.id   b8ed6b98e0af57d6fdb16c9f5e6c46fd
#
_cell.length_a   1.000
_cell.length_b   1.000
_cell.length_c   1.000
_cell.angle_alpha   90.00
_cell.angle_beta   90.00
_cell.angle_gamma   90.00
#
_symmetry.space_group_name_H-M   'P 1'
#
loop_
_entity.id
_entity.type
_entity.pdbx_description
1 polymer ?
#
loop_
_entity_poly.entity_id
_entity_poly.type
_entity_poly.pdbx_seq_one_letter_code
_entity_poly.pdbx_strand_id
1 'polypeptide(L)'
;MSTYFTGGTIWSGYGKTISSLRVADGLISEIDGQPHSGDEIVDLGDKFLAPAFMDGHAHPLFGGREGQGPQVNGIQTVEAIVAEVKRFADDNPNMPWIIGGAYEAAIVERGDFLATWLDEAVSDRPVVLQAVDHHTIWVNTKALEIAGITSATPDPDGGTIARNSDGAPRGTLREPSAMALITSHAPKRTIDDDVAAIAWACDRYLESGVTAATDAWIEPGMAEAYIEASKRGLLSIDFKLCFLAQPDSWRERITYFSDLRNEIEMLGEGSMLAAKTIKFIGDGALSAGTAALLEPYLDDPTSSGLLIWETYEMIDAATLFDEQG
;
A
#
# COMPACT_ATOMS: atom_id res chain seq x y z
N MET A 1 32.64 -4.31 12.78
CA MET A 1 32.95 -5.27 11.69
C MET A 1 33.07 -4.44 10.41
N SER A 2 34.05 -4.71 9.55
CA SER A 2 34.25 -3.93 8.34
C SER A 2 34.27 -4.83 7.10
N THR A 3 33.70 -4.33 6.02
CA THR A 3 33.58 -5.02 4.72
C THR A 3 34.25 -4.18 3.64
N TYR A 4 35.08 -4.80 2.84
CA TYR A 4 35.80 -4.17 1.74
C TYR A 4 35.30 -4.78 0.42
N PHE A 5 34.68 -3.94 -0.40
CA PHE A 5 34.15 -4.29 -1.73
C PHE A 5 35.19 -3.94 -2.79
N THR A 6 35.46 -4.87 -3.71
CA THR A 6 36.40 -4.71 -4.81
C THR A 6 35.95 -5.53 -6.03
N GLY A 7 36.63 -5.33 -7.15
CA GLY A 7 36.18 -5.94 -8.43
C GLY A 7 34.87 -5.34 -8.92
N GLY A 8 34.37 -5.79 -10.04
CA GLY A 8 33.10 -5.32 -10.60
C GLY A 8 33.06 -3.83 -10.93
N THR A 9 31.85 -3.30 -11.03
CA THR A 9 31.61 -1.86 -11.24
C THR A 9 30.99 -1.25 -9.99
N ILE A 10 31.69 -0.31 -9.33
CA ILE A 10 31.16 0.42 -8.17
C ILE A 10 30.83 1.84 -8.61
N TRP A 11 29.53 2.18 -8.61
CA TRP A 11 29.05 3.52 -8.97
C TRP A 11 28.81 4.34 -7.71
N SER A 12 29.53 5.45 -7.57
CA SER A 12 29.45 6.34 -6.41
C SER A 12 28.41 7.46 -6.55
N GLY A 13 27.67 7.51 -7.65
CA GLY A 13 26.78 8.60 -8.03
C GLY A 13 27.44 9.61 -8.96
N TYR A 14 26.64 10.52 -9.53
CA TYR A 14 27.12 11.61 -10.40
C TYR A 14 28.01 11.18 -11.57
N GLY A 15 27.75 9.98 -12.12
CA GLY A 15 28.48 9.47 -13.28
C GLY A 15 29.91 9.01 -13.00
N LYS A 16 30.30 8.86 -11.74
CA LYS A 16 31.63 8.39 -11.33
C LYS A 16 31.61 6.94 -10.91
N THR A 17 32.62 6.20 -11.32
CA THR A 17 32.94 4.87 -10.81
C THR A 17 34.17 4.92 -9.93
N ILE A 18 34.26 4.04 -8.96
CA ILE A 18 35.38 3.86 -8.04
C ILE A 18 35.84 2.41 -8.10
N SER A 19 37.07 2.14 -7.67
CA SER A 19 37.69 0.81 -7.75
C SER A 19 37.41 -0.04 -6.53
N SER A 20 37.17 0.58 -5.38
CA SER A 20 36.90 -0.09 -4.12
C SER A 20 36.13 0.78 -3.15
N LEU A 21 35.40 0.13 -2.23
CA LEU A 21 34.62 0.77 -1.17
C LEU A 21 34.80 -0.01 0.12
N ARG A 22 35.14 0.65 1.20
CA ARG A 22 35.18 0.08 2.55
C ARG A 22 34.04 0.62 3.40
N VAL A 23 33.29 -0.28 4.03
CA VAL A 23 32.25 0.04 5.00
C VAL A 23 32.71 -0.43 6.37
N ALA A 24 32.66 0.45 7.36
CA ALA A 24 32.95 0.14 8.75
C ALA A 24 31.89 0.81 9.64
N ASP A 25 31.39 0.08 10.61
CA ASP A 25 30.39 0.57 11.58
C ASP A 25 29.17 1.25 10.91
N GLY A 26 28.70 0.65 9.79
CA GLY A 26 27.54 1.17 9.03
C GLY A 26 27.82 2.38 8.13
N LEU A 27 29.07 2.84 8.07
CA LEU A 27 29.45 4.02 7.28
C LEU A 27 30.48 3.68 6.20
N ILE A 28 30.43 4.41 5.08
CA ILE A 28 31.50 4.39 4.08
C ILE A 28 32.73 5.05 4.71
N SER A 29 33.76 4.28 4.98
CA SER A 29 34.96 4.75 5.67
C SER A 29 36.11 5.06 4.72
N GLU A 30 36.14 4.45 3.52
CA GLU A 30 37.23 4.66 2.56
C GLU A 30 36.74 4.34 1.13
N ILE A 31 37.24 5.12 0.15
CA ILE A 31 36.98 4.98 -1.28
C ILE A 31 38.35 4.89 -1.99
N ASP A 32 38.45 3.97 -2.96
CA ASP A 32 39.66 3.72 -3.75
C ASP A 32 40.94 3.40 -2.91
N GLY A 33 40.71 2.86 -1.70
CA GLY A 33 41.73 2.42 -0.77
C GLY A 33 42.20 0.98 -0.94
N GLN A 34 42.93 0.48 0.04
CA GLN A 34 43.39 -0.91 0.14
C GLN A 34 42.65 -1.62 1.29
N PRO A 35 42.45 -2.95 1.23
CA PRO A 35 41.84 -3.70 2.32
C PRO A 35 42.71 -3.62 3.58
N HIS A 36 42.08 -3.44 4.73
CA HIS A 36 42.75 -3.46 6.02
C HIS A 36 42.74 -4.88 6.60
N SER A 37 43.68 -5.12 7.53
CA SER A 37 43.71 -6.39 8.27
C SER A 37 42.42 -6.57 9.06
N GLY A 38 41.70 -7.67 8.81
CA GLY A 38 40.42 -7.98 9.47
C GLY A 38 39.18 -7.57 8.70
N ASP A 39 39.32 -6.95 7.51
CA ASP A 39 38.19 -6.70 6.64
C ASP A 39 37.66 -8.01 6.04
N GLU A 40 36.34 -8.14 5.97
CA GLU A 40 35.67 -9.10 5.11
C GLU A 40 35.80 -8.61 3.67
N ILE A 41 36.39 -9.39 2.77
CA ILE A 41 36.59 -9.01 1.38
C ILE A 41 35.47 -9.59 0.53
N VAL A 42 34.74 -8.69 -0.15
CA VAL A 42 33.70 -9.03 -1.12
C VAL A 42 34.19 -8.70 -2.51
N ASP A 43 34.53 -9.73 -3.29
CA ASP A 43 34.82 -9.58 -4.72
C ASP A 43 33.50 -9.55 -5.50
N LEU A 44 33.22 -8.42 -6.14
CA LEU A 44 32.00 -8.21 -6.91
C LEU A 44 32.01 -8.97 -8.26
N GLY A 45 33.21 -9.32 -8.78
CA GLY A 45 33.35 -9.99 -10.07
C GLY A 45 32.75 -9.16 -11.22
N ASP A 46 31.65 -9.63 -11.80
CA ASP A 46 30.91 -8.94 -12.85
C ASP A 46 29.68 -8.14 -12.33
N LYS A 47 29.52 -8.07 -11.00
CA LYS A 47 28.37 -7.39 -10.38
C LYS A 47 28.55 -5.89 -10.35
N PHE A 48 27.42 -5.21 -10.19
CA PHE A 48 27.31 -3.76 -10.04
C PHE A 48 26.96 -3.41 -8.59
N LEU A 49 27.68 -2.48 -7.99
CA LEU A 49 27.38 -1.90 -6.68
C LEU A 49 27.00 -0.44 -6.84
N ALA A 50 25.89 -0.03 -6.27
CA ALA A 50 25.39 1.35 -6.28
C ALA A 50 24.70 1.67 -4.95
N PRO A 51 24.45 2.97 -4.65
CA PRO A 51 23.50 3.35 -3.61
C PRO A 51 22.14 2.69 -3.85
N ALA A 52 21.51 2.23 -2.79
CA ALA A 52 20.18 1.63 -2.85
C ALA A 52 19.13 2.68 -3.22
N PHE A 53 17.99 2.21 -3.72
CA PHE A 53 16.85 3.08 -3.99
C PHE A 53 16.06 3.40 -2.72
N MET A 54 15.41 4.56 -2.74
CA MET A 54 14.44 4.98 -1.72
C MET A 54 13.13 5.30 -2.43
N ASP A 55 12.02 4.75 -1.94
CA ASP A 55 10.68 5.11 -2.40
C ASP A 55 10.15 6.27 -1.58
N GLY A 56 10.02 7.43 -2.21
CA GLY A 56 9.61 8.68 -1.56
C GLY A 56 8.10 8.81 -1.33
N HIS A 57 7.28 7.95 -1.92
CA HIS A 57 5.81 7.98 -1.77
C HIS A 57 5.21 6.64 -2.13
N ALA A 58 4.87 5.85 -1.14
CA ALA A 58 4.31 4.52 -1.29
C ALA A 58 3.23 4.24 -0.24
N HIS A 59 2.61 3.07 -0.35
CA HIS A 59 1.66 2.52 0.60
C HIS A 59 2.01 1.06 0.92
N PRO A 60 3.15 0.82 1.60
CA PRO A 60 3.68 -0.54 1.79
C PRO A 60 2.73 -1.48 2.51
N LEU A 61 2.03 -0.99 3.54
CA LEU A 61 1.07 -1.82 4.27
C LEU A 61 -0.12 -2.21 3.40
N PHE A 62 -0.65 -1.30 2.56
CA PHE A 62 -1.73 -1.66 1.62
C PHE A 62 -1.24 -2.68 0.60
N GLY A 63 -0.08 -2.45 -0.03
CA GLY A 63 0.51 -3.42 -0.96
C GLY A 63 0.79 -4.77 -0.31
N GLY A 64 1.24 -4.78 0.94
CA GLY A 64 1.46 -6.00 1.71
C GLY A 64 0.16 -6.76 2.02
N ARG A 65 -0.92 -6.04 2.36
CA ARG A 65 -2.26 -6.64 2.55
C ARG A 65 -2.77 -7.30 1.27
N GLU A 66 -2.60 -6.63 0.12
CA GLU A 66 -2.93 -7.20 -1.20
C GLU A 66 -2.05 -8.38 -1.55
N GLY A 67 -0.74 -8.29 -1.24
CA GLY A 67 0.23 -9.34 -1.46
C GLY A 67 -0.03 -10.65 -0.69
N GLN A 68 -0.83 -10.60 0.36
CA GLN A 68 -1.28 -11.78 1.10
C GLN A 68 -2.46 -12.52 0.43
N GLY A 69 -3.01 -11.99 -0.65
CA GLY A 69 -4.09 -12.59 -1.44
C GLY A 69 -3.61 -13.13 -2.80
N PRO A 70 -4.55 -13.56 -3.67
CA PRO A 70 -4.23 -13.93 -5.05
C PRO A 70 -3.51 -12.80 -5.79
N GLN A 71 -2.42 -13.13 -6.47
CA GLN A 71 -1.59 -12.16 -7.19
C GLN A 71 -2.15 -11.92 -8.59
N VAL A 72 -3.13 -11.03 -8.69
CA VAL A 72 -3.87 -10.77 -9.95
C VAL A 72 -3.43 -9.50 -10.68
N ASN A 73 -2.51 -8.73 -10.11
CA ASN A 73 -1.98 -7.52 -10.74
C ASN A 73 -1.31 -7.85 -12.10
N GLY A 74 -1.64 -7.04 -13.11
CA GLY A 74 -1.08 -7.19 -14.46
C GLY A 74 -1.65 -8.35 -15.28
N ILE A 75 -2.55 -9.17 -14.73
CA ILE A 75 -3.25 -10.22 -15.49
C ILE A 75 -4.31 -9.58 -16.40
N GLN A 76 -4.28 -9.95 -17.69
CA GLN A 76 -5.04 -9.27 -18.73
C GLN A 76 -6.31 -10.02 -19.17
N THR A 77 -6.65 -11.15 -18.55
CA THR A 77 -7.88 -11.91 -18.90
C THR A 77 -8.60 -12.40 -17.65
N VAL A 78 -9.93 -12.49 -17.74
CA VAL A 78 -10.78 -13.02 -16.66
C VAL A 78 -10.42 -14.46 -16.31
N GLU A 79 -10.20 -15.30 -17.32
CA GLU A 79 -9.87 -16.71 -17.13
C GLU A 79 -8.56 -16.91 -16.38
N ALA A 80 -7.54 -16.06 -16.65
CA ALA A 80 -6.27 -16.14 -15.95
C ALA A 80 -6.38 -15.63 -14.50
N ILE A 81 -7.21 -14.62 -14.23
CA ILE A 81 -7.52 -14.17 -12.86
C ILE A 81 -8.22 -15.29 -12.09
N VAL A 82 -9.25 -15.90 -12.68
CA VAL A 82 -10.00 -17.01 -12.07
C VAL A 82 -9.08 -18.19 -11.76
N ALA A 83 -8.16 -18.53 -12.68
CA ALA A 83 -7.17 -19.60 -12.48
C ALA A 83 -6.22 -19.28 -11.31
N GLU A 84 -5.75 -18.03 -11.18
CA GLU A 84 -4.90 -17.59 -10.06
C GLU A 84 -5.65 -17.62 -8.73
N VAL A 85 -6.91 -17.15 -8.70
CA VAL A 85 -7.78 -17.24 -7.52
C VAL A 85 -7.95 -18.69 -7.08
N LYS A 86 -8.19 -19.60 -8.05
CA LYS A 86 -8.29 -21.03 -7.77
C LYS A 86 -7.01 -21.59 -7.18
N ARG A 87 -5.87 -21.31 -7.82
CA ARG A 87 -4.55 -21.76 -7.34
C ARG A 87 -4.32 -21.31 -5.91
N PHE A 88 -4.54 -20.00 -5.65
CA PHE A 88 -4.39 -19.43 -4.30
C PHE A 88 -5.32 -20.10 -3.27
N ALA A 89 -6.58 -20.34 -3.65
CA ALA A 89 -7.55 -20.97 -2.79
C ALA A 89 -7.20 -22.43 -2.47
N ASP A 90 -6.67 -23.18 -3.44
CA ASP A 90 -6.22 -24.57 -3.26
C ASP A 90 -4.98 -24.62 -2.33
N ASP A 91 -4.05 -23.65 -2.45
CA ASP A 91 -2.88 -23.52 -1.59
C ASP A 91 -3.25 -23.07 -0.14
N ASN A 92 -4.42 -22.44 0.02
CA ASN A 92 -4.90 -21.89 1.30
C ASN A 92 -6.28 -22.44 1.70
N PRO A 93 -6.45 -23.76 1.91
CA PRO A 93 -7.76 -24.42 2.08
C PRO A 93 -8.52 -23.97 3.34
N ASN A 94 -7.82 -23.49 4.36
CA ASN A 94 -8.40 -23.09 5.63
C ASN A 94 -8.71 -21.59 5.74
N MET A 95 -8.40 -20.81 4.70
CA MET A 95 -8.65 -19.37 4.70
C MET A 95 -10.15 -19.11 4.54
N PRO A 96 -10.82 -18.44 5.49
CA PRO A 96 -12.28 -18.31 5.49
C PRO A 96 -12.81 -17.34 4.43
N TRP A 97 -12.00 -16.38 4.00
CA TRP A 97 -12.26 -15.41 2.94
C TRP A 97 -11.04 -15.31 2.04
N ILE A 98 -11.24 -15.33 0.73
CA ILE A 98 -10.18 -15.02 -0.24
C ILE A 98 -10.28 -13.53 -0.56
N ILE A 99 -9.30 -12.77 -0.08
CA ILE A 99 -9.25 -11.32 -0.31
C ILE A 99 -7.94 -11.01 -1.02
N GLY A 100 -8.03 -10.29 -2.12
CA GLY A 100 -6.86 -9.88 -2.92
C GLY A 100 -7.17 -8.64 -3.73
N GLY A 101 -6.24 -8.22 -4.56
CA GLY A 101 -6.44 -6.97 -5.27
C GLY A 101 -5.61 -6.76 -6.51
N ALA A 102 -5.75 -5.53 -6.98
CA ALA A 102 -5.05 -4.95 -8.11
C ALA A 102 -5.41 -5.57 -9.47
N TYR A 103 -6.66 -6.03 -9.68
CA TYR A 103 -7.10 -6.39 -11.03
C TYR A 103 -7.46 -5.16 -11.85
N GLU A 104 -7.20 -5.22 -13.17
CA GLU A 104 -7.55 -4.16 -14.09
C GLU A 104 -9.04 -4.24 -14.49
N ALA A 105 -9.84 -3.23 -14.09
CA ALA A 105 -11.27 -3.22 -14.41
C ALA A 105 -11.53 -3.10 -15.93
N ALA A 106 -10.62 -2.50 -16.70
CA ALA A 106 -10.75 -2.26 -18.12
C ALA A 106 -10.70 -3.52 -19.01
N ILE A 107 -10.32 -4.68 -18.47
CA ILE A 107 -10.32 -5.96 -19.22
C ILE A 107 -11.74 -6.47 -19.52
N VAL A 108 -12.75 -5.94 -18.84
CA VAL A 108 -14.17 -6.24 -19.06
C VAL A 108 -14.89 -4.98 -19.46
N GLU A 109 -15.80 -5.09 -20.44
CA GLU A 109 -16.62 -3.96 -20.87
C GLU A 109 -17.33 -3.33 -19.67
N ARG A 110 -17.19 -2.01 -19.51
CA ARG A 110 -17.72 -1.23 -18.39
C ARG A 110 -17.21 -1.64 -17.01
N GLY A 111 -16.25 -2.58 -16.91
CA GLY A 111 -15.78 -3.13 -15.65
C GLY A 111 -16.84 -3.97 -14.91
N ASP A 112 -17.82 -4.53 -15.62
CA ASP A 112 -18.96 -5.27 -15.04
C ASP A 112 -18.65 -6.78 -14.94
N PHE A 113 -17.86 -7.18 -13.98
CA PHE A 113 -17.50 -8.58 -13.74
C PHE A 113 -18.66 -9.40 -13.16
N LEU A 114 -18.68 -10.70 -13.48
CA LEU A 114 -19.71 -11.61 -13.00
C LEU A 114 -19.24 -12.41 -11.77
N ALA A 115 -20.09 -12.50 -10.75
CA ALA A 115 -19.85 -13.34 -9.58
C ALA A 115 -19.62 -14.80 -9.95
N THR A 116 -20.36 -15.29 -10.95
CA THR A 116 -20.28 -16.67 -11.45
C THR A 116 -18.92 -17.05 -12.01
N TRP A 117 -18.13 -16.12 -12.50
CA TRP A 117 -16.76 -16.40 -12.96
C TRP A 117 -15.85 -16.77 -11.79
N LEU A 118 -15.97 -16.07 -10.65
CA LEU A 118 -15.25 -16.45 -9.43
C LEU A 118 -15.80 -17.72 -8.78
N ASP A 119 -17.09 -18.02 -8.95
CA ASP A 119 -17.68 -19.26 -8.46
C ASP A 119 -17.06 -20.51 -9.12
N GLU A 120 -16.55 -20.38 -10.37
CA GLU A 120 -15.81 -21.47 -11.05
C GLU A 120 -14.47 -21.79 -10.32
N ALA A 121 -13.87 -20.80 -9.67
CA ALA A 121 -12.68 -20.99 -8.88
C ALA A 121 -13.00 -21.43 -7.44
N VAL A 122 -13.92 -20.72 -6.78
CA VAL A 122 -14.24 -20.89 -5.35
C VAL A 122 -15.72 -20.62 -5.14
N SER A 123 -16.50 -21.67 -4.82
CA SER A 123 -17.94 -21.58 -4.57
C SER A 123 -18.33 -21.77 -3.11
N ASP A 124 -17.43 -22.31 -2.28
CA ASP A 124 -17.68 -22.70 -0.89
C ASP A 124 -17.43 -21.58 0.14
N ARG A 125 -16.66 -20.59 -0.23
CA ARG A 125 -16.26 -19.45 0.62
C ARG A 125 -16.22 -18.13 -0.16
N PRO A 126 -16.36 -16.97 0.53
CA PRO A 126 -16.39 -15.68 -0.14
C PRO A 126 -15.06 -15.31 -0.75
N VAL A 127 -15.13 -14.73 -1.95
CA VAL A 127 -14.00 -14.13 -2.69
C VAL A 127 -14.30 -12.64 -2.89
N VAL A 128 -13.31 -11.81 -2.61
CA VAL A 128 -13.35 -10.36 -2.82
C VAL A 128 -12.04 -9.94 -3.47
N LEU A 129 -12.10 -9.45 -4.69
CA LEU A 129 -10.97 -8.85 -5.38
C LEU A 129 -11.18 -7.34 -5.51
N GLN A 130 -10.19 -6.56 -5.15
CA GLN A 130 -10.21 -5.11 -5.31
C GLN A 130 -9.59 -4.73 -6.66
N ALA A 131 -10.16 -3.75 -7.35
CA ALA A 131 -9.56 -3.21 -8.58
C ALA A 131 -8.37 -2.29 -8.26
N VAL A 132 -7.51 -2.04 -9.24
CA VAL A 132 -6.33 -1.14 -9.13
C VAL A 132 -6.72 0.27 -8.68
N ASP A 133 -7.93 0.74 -9.05
CA ASP A 133 -8.43 2.06 -8.68
C ASP A 133 -8.86 2.19 -7.21
N HIS A 134 -8.97 1.09 -6.48
CA HIS A 134 -9.47 0.99 -5.11
C HIS A 134 -10.91 1.48 -4.89
N HIS A 135 -11.64 1.78 -5.97
CA HIS A 135 -13.04 2.23 -5.97
C HIS A 135 -14.02 1.14 -6.39
N THR A 136 -13.52 -0.05 -6.73
CA THR A 136 -14.33 -1.16 -7.25
C THR A 136 -13.89 -2.48 -6.63
N ILE A 137 -14.87 -3.33 -6.27
CA ILE A 137 -14.61 -4.73 -5.92
C ILE A 137 -15.37 -5.68 -6.83
N TRP A 138 -14.76 -6.83 -7.10
CA TRP A 138 -15.36 -7.99 -7.75
C TRP A 138 -15.49 -9.13 -6.75
N VAL A 139 -16.70 -9.65 -6.57
CA VAL A 139 -17.04 -10.66 -5.57
C VAL A 139 -17.75 -11.86 -6.18
N ASN A 140 -17.63 -13.02 -5.53
CA ASN A 140 -18.35 -14.21 -5.92
C ASN A 140 -19.77 -14.26 -5.32
N THR A 141 -20.57 -15.24 -5.75
CA THR A 141 -21.95 -15.43 -5.24
C THR A 141 -21.96 -15.65 -3.73
N LYS A 142 -20.98 -16.36 -3.19
CA LYS A 142 -20.89 -16.62 -1.74
C LYS A 142 -20.74 -15.35 -0.90
N ALA A 143 -19.97 -14.38 -1.38
CA ALA A 143 -19.84 -13.07 -0.73
C ALA A 143 -21.16 -12.27 -0.76
N LEU A 144 -21.87 -12.28 -1.90
CA LEU A 144 -23.20 -11.65 -2.03
C LEU A 144 -24.22 -12.28 -1.08
N GLU A 145 -24.23 -13.62 -0.96
CA GLU A 145 -25.12 -14.36 -0.03
C GLU A 145 -24.86 -13.96 1.42
N ILE A 146 -23.60 -13.93 1.87
CA ILE A 146 -23.22 -13.57 3.25
C ILE A 146 -23.66 -12.13 3.57
N ALA A 147 -23.51 -11.22 2.61
CA ALA A 147 -23.93 -9.83 2.76
C ALA A 147 -25.45 -9.62 2.60
N GLY A 148 -26.19 -10.66 2.21
CA GLY A 148 -27.64 -10.57 1.97
C GLY A 148 -28.01 -9.67 0.79
N ILE A 149 -27.11 -9.51 -0.18
CA ILE A 149 -27.32 -8.65 -1.36
C ILE A 149 -28.16 -9.42 -2.39
N THR A 150 -29.32 -8.85 -2.73
CA THR A 150 -30.31 -9.44 -3.66
C THR A 150 -30.76 -8.41 -4.70
N SER A 151 -31.67 -8.79 -5.58
CA SER A 151 -32.34 -7.87 -6.50
C SER A 151 -33.16 -6.78 -5.80
N ALA A 152 -33.54 -6.99 -4.53
CA ALA A 152 -34.29 -6.02 -3.73
C ALA A 152 -33.39 -5.07 -2.91
N THR A 153 -32.09 -5.32 -2.81
CA THR A 153 -31.15 -4.44 -2.10
C THR A 153 -30.96 -3.15 -2.88
N PRO A 154 -31.28 -1.97 -2.33
CA PRO A 154 -31.06 -0.71 -3.04
C PRO A 154 -29.55 -0.40 -3.15
N ASP A 155 -29.20 0.44 -4.11
CA ASP A 155 -27.86 1.05 -4.14
C ASP A 155 -27.74 1.99 -2.94
N PRO A 156 -26.60 1.99 -2.21
CA PRO A 156 -26.37 2.93 -1.14
C PRO A 156 -26.04 4.32 -1.68
N ASP A 157 -26.19 5.35 -0.85
CA ASP A 157 -25.84 6.71 -1.22
C ASP A 157 -24.37 6.80 -1.68
N GLY A 158 -24.17 7.32 -2.89
CA GLY A 158 -22.84 7.46 -3.50
C GLY A 158 -22.17 6.15 -3.92
N GLY A 159 -22.89 5.01 -3.94
CA GLY A 159 -22.36 3.72 -4.41
C GLY A 159 -23.30 3.00 -5.35
N THR A 160 -22.77 2.01 -6.07
CA THR A 160 -23.53 1.26 -7.09
C THR A 160 -23.26 -0.23 -7.00
N ILE A 161 -24.34 -1.03 -7.06
CA ILE A 161 -24.29 -2.48 -7.24
C ILE A 161 -24.59 -2.79 -8.70
N ALA A 162 -23.61 -3.28 -9.46
CA ALA A 162 -23.83 -3.68 -10.84
C ALA A 162 -24.84 -4.81 -10.93
N ARG A 163 -25.81 -4.70 -11.87
CA ARG A 163 -26.95 -5.62 -11.97
C ARG A 163 -27.10 -6.20 -13.37
N ASN A 164 -27.65 -7.38 -13.43
CA ASN A 164 -28.16 -8.00 -14.64
C ASN A 164 -29.50 -7.35 -15.07
N SER A 165 -29.97 -7.67 -16.26
CA SER A 165 -31.23 -7.15 -16.79
C SER A 165 -32.47 -7.56 -15.99
N ASP A 166 -32.39 -8.65 -15.19
CA ASP A 166 -33.41 -9.13 -14.27
C ASP A 166 -33.32 -8.50 -12.86
N GLY A 167 -32.36 -7.57 -12.66
CA GLY A 167 -32.12 -6.89 -11.40
C GLY A 167 -31.20 -7.65 -10.42
N ALA A 168 -30.79 -8.88 -10.72
CA ALA A 168 -29.88 -9.65 -9.86
C ALA A 168 -28.49 -9.00 -9.81
N PRO A 169 -27.80 -9.01 -8.64
CA PRO A 169 -26.44 -8.47 -8.54
C PRO A 169 -25.48 -9.28 -9.40
N ARG A 170 -24.60 -8.58 -10.15
CA ARG A 170 -23.63 -9.22 -11.05
C ARG A 170 -22.39 -9.76 -10.33
N GLY A 171 -21.96 -9.08 -9.26
CA GLY A 171 -20.71 -9.36 -8.56
C GLY A 171 -19.75 -8.17 -8.52
N THR A 172 -20.07 -7.06 -9.17
CA THR A 172 -19.28 -5.81 -9.13
C THR A 172 -20.00 -4.79 -8.26
N LEU A 173 -19.26 -4.22 -7.29
CA LEU A 173 -19.73 -3.13 -6.43
C LEU A 173 -18.74 -1.96 -6.54
N ARG A 174 -19.26 -0.73 -6.70
CA ARG A 174 -18.47 0.47 -6.90
C ARG A 174 -18.69 1.46 -5.77
N GLU A 175 -17.63 2.18 -5.44
CA GLU A 175 -17.50 3.18 -4.40
C GLU A 175 -17.54 2.60 -2.97
N PRO A 176 -16.91 3.28 -2.01
CA PRO A 176 -16.74 2.76 -0.65
C PRO A 176 -18.04 2.36 0.03
N SER A 177 -19.15 3.08 -0.21
CA SER A 177 -20.45 2.77 0.40
C SER A 177 -21.03 1.44 -0.09
N ALA A 178 -20.89 1.12 -1.39
CA ALA A 178 -21.32 -0.18 -1.91
C ALA A 178 -20.34 -1.29 -1.52
N MET A 179 -19.04 -1.04 -1.58
CA MET A 179 -18.00 -1.99 -1.16
C MET A 179 -18.19 -2.39 0.31
N ALA A 180 -18.55 -1.45 1.18
CA ALA A 180 -18.79 -1.69 2.61
C ALA A 180 -19.92 -2.69 2.87
N LEU A 181 -20.88 -2.85 1.96
CA LEU A 181 -21.92 -3.88 2.08
C LEU A 181 -21.34 -5.30 2.15
N ILE A 182 -20.21 -5.52 1.49
CA ILE A 182 -19.50 -6.81 1.50
C ILE A 182 -18.40 -6.80 2.58
N THR A 183 -17.52 -5.79 2.56
CA THR A 183 -16.28 -5.80 3.36
C THR A 183 -16.55 -5.73 4.87
N SER A 184 -17.70 -5.19 5.30
CA SER A 184 -18.12 -5.20 6.71
C SER A 184 -18.37 -6.60 7.27
N HIS A 185 -18.57 -7.62 6.42
CA HIS A 185 -18.74 -9.02 6.81
C HIS A 185 -17.41 -9.80 6.82
N ALA A 186 -16.37 -9.25 6.21
CA ALA A 186 -15.06 -9.88 6.20
C ALA A 186 -14.44 -9.91 7.62
N PRO A 187 -13.62 -10.91 7.94
CA PRO A 187 -12.88 -10.92 9.19
C PRO A 187 -12.06 -9.63 9.35
N LYS A 188 -12.14 -9.03 10.53
CA LYS A 188 -11.29 -7.87 10.84
C LYS A 188 -9.83 -8.32 10.88
N ARG A 189 -8.98 -7.56 10.23
CA ARG A 189 -7.54 -7.79 10.31
C ARG A 189 -7.06 -7.60 11.75
N THR A 190 -6.14 -8.44 12.15
CA THR A 190 -5.42 -8.32 13.43
C THR A 190 -4.12 -7.54 13.19
N ILE A 191 -3.48 -7.12 14.29
CA ILE A 191 -2.15 -6.52 14.22
C ILE A 191 -1.12 -7.53 13.67
N ASP A 192 -1.27 -8.81 13.94
CA ASP A 192 -0.40 -9.86 13.41
C ASP A 192 -0.54 -10.01 11.89
N ASP A 193 -1.75 -9.87 11.34
CA ASP A 193 -1.98 -9.87 9.90
C ASP A 193 -1.28 -8.67 9.22
N ASP A 194 -1.31 -7.50 9.85
CA ASP A 194 -0.67 -6.30 9.33
C ASP A 194 0.86 -6.34 9.49
N VAL A 195 1.38 -6.90 10.58
CA VAL A 195 2.81 -7.19 10.76
C VAL A 195 3.32 -8.13 9.66
N ALA A 196 2.57 -9.19 9.36
CA ALA A 196 2.91 -10.11 8.27
C ALA A 196 2.85 -9.42 6.89
N ALA A 197 1.90 -8.49 6.67
CA ALA A 197 1.81 -7.70 5.45
C ALA A 197 3.02 -6.76 5.29
N ILE A 198 3.45 -6.09 6.36
CA ILE A 198 4.65 -5.23 6.36
C ILE A 198 5.91 -6.06 6.06
N ALA A 199 6.07 -7.23 6.68
CA ALA A 199 7.20 -8.11 6.40
C ALA A 199 7.23 -8.56 4.92
N TRP A 200 6.07 -8.93 4.36
CA TRP A 200 5.95 -9.25 2.94
C TRP A 200 6.36 -8.06 2.04
N ALA A 201 5.93 -6.84 2.38
CA ALA A 201 6.32 -5.64 1.63
C ALA A 201 7.82 -5.38 1.70
N CYS A 202 8.46 -5.58 2.87
CA CYS A 202 9.91 -5.49 3.01
C CYS A 202 10.65 -6.39 2.02
N ASP A 203 10.22 -7.65 1.88
CA ASP A 203 10.85 -8.60 0.95
C ASP A 203 10.74 -8.11 -0.50
N ARG A 204 9.58 -7.60 -0.91
CA ARG A 204 9.37 -7.06 -2.28
C ARG A 204 10.22 -5.83 -2.57
N TYR A 205 10.38 -4.94 -1.59
CA TYR A 205 11.27 -3.79 -1.70
C TYR A 205 12.72 -4.22 -1.86
N LEU A 206 13.21 -5.13 -1.02
CA LEU A 206 14.58 -5.62 -1.10
C LEU A 206 14.88 -6.32 -2.43
N GLU A 207 13.95 -7.14 -2.95
CA GLU A 207 14.07 -7.76 -4.27
C GLU A 207 14.22 -6.73 -5.40
N SER A 208 13.67 -5.52 -5.20
CA SER A 208 13.77 -4.40 -6.14
C SER A 208 14.95 -3.46 -5.86
N GLY A 209 15.78 -3.76 -4.86
CA GLY A 209 16.92 -2.93 -4.46
C GLY A 209 16.52 -1.65 -3.70
N VAL A 210 15.31 -1.60 -3.15
CA VAL A 210 14.81 -0.49 -2.33
C VAL A 210 15.06 -0.82 -0.86
N THR A 211 15.71 0.09 -0.13
CA THR A 211 16.09 -0.08 1.28
C THR A 211 15.44 0.93 2.21
N ALA A 212 14.66 1.87 1.67
CA ALA A 212 13.86 2.79 2.46
C ALA A 212 12.58 3.16 1.71
N ALA A 213 11.48 3.33 2.43
CA ALA A 213 10.21 3.76 1.87
C ALA A 213 9.51 4.79 2.77
N THR A 214 8.79 5.71 2.14
CA THR A 214 7.88 6.61 2.85
C THR A 214 6.46 6.07 2.69
N ASP A 215 5.86 5.56 3.79
CA ASP A 215 4.43 5.26 3.78
C ASP A 215 3.65 6.56 3.92
N ALA A 216 3.10 7.00 2.80
CA ALA A 216 2.45 8.30 2.67
C ALA A 216 0.98 8.30 3.14
N TRP A 217 0.56 7.24 3.87
CA TRP A 217 -0.83 7.12 4.33
C TRP A 217 -0.91 6.26 5.60
N ILE A 218 -0.83 6.89 6.75
CA ILE A 218 -0.94 6.21 8.04
C ILE A 218 -2.20 6.67 8.77
N GLU A 219 -3.15 5.76 8.90
CA GLU A 219 -4.36 5.92 9.70
C GLU A 219 -4.19 5.28 11.10
N PRO A 220 -5.10 5.59 12.05
CA PRO A 220 -5.10 4.92 13.35
C PRO A 220 -5.11 3.40 13.25
N GLY A 221 -4.23 2.74 14.01
CA GLY A 221 -4.02 1.29 14.00
C GLY A 221 -2.90 0.82 13.06
N MET A 222 -2.53 1.60 12.03
CA MET A 222 -1.48 1.21 11.08
C MET A 222 -0.08 1.41 11.66
N ALA A 223 0.16 2.53 12.36
CA ALA A 223 1.46 2.80 12.98
C ALA A 223 1.83 1.75 14.03
N GLU A 224 0.85 1.27 14.78
CA GLU A 224 1.03 0.23 15.80
C GLU A 224 1.53 -1.08 15.18
N ALA A 225 1.10 -1.42 13.96
CA ALA A 225 1.61 -2.59 13.26
C ALA A 225 3.08 -2.42 12.84
N TYR A 226 3.50 -1.23 12.39
CA TYR A 226 4.91 -0.92 12.11
C TYR A 226 5.76 -0.97 13.38
N ILE A 227 5.28 -0.40 14.49
CA ILE A 227 5.95 -0.46 15.79
C ILE A 227 6.13 -1.91 16.24
N GLU A 228 5.09 -2.71 16.12
CA GLU A 228 5.16 -4.13 16.49
C GLU A 228 6.10 -4.93 15.58
N ALA A 229 6.06 -4.66 14.26
CA ALA A 229 7.01 -5.27 13.31
C ALA A 229 8.46 -4.91 13.65
N SER A 230 8.74 -3.65 14.03
CA SER A 230 10.05 -3.21 14.49
C SER A 230 10.48 -3.94 15.77
N LYS A 231 9.61 -4.00 16.78
CA LYS A 231 9.87 -4.71 18.05
C LYS A 231 10.19 -6.20 17.85
N ARG A 232 9.59 -6.82 16.83
CA ARG A 232 9.85 -8.23 16.46
C ARG A 232 11.07 -8.41 15.56
N GLY A 233 11.73 -7.33 15.13
CA GLY A 233 12.89 -7.39 14.22
C GLY A 233 12.50 -7.84 12.79
N LEU A 234 11.28 -7.56 12.34
CA LEU A 234 10.75 -7.96 11.04
C LEU A 234 10.88 -6.87 9.97
N LEU A 235 11.32 -5.66 10.35
CA LEU A 235 11.65 -4.63 9.38
C LEU A 235 13.05 -4.88 8.83
N SER A 236 13.18 -4.93 7.52
CA SER A 236 14.45 -5.09 6.81
C SER A 236 14.80 -3.90 5.92
N ILE A 237 13.93 -2.87 5.91
CA ILE A 237 14.13 -1.57 5.27
C ILE A 237 13.67 -0.45 6.21
N ASP A 238 14.18 0.77 5.99
CA ASP A 238 13.75 1.94 6.75
C ASP A 238 12.38 2.45 6.29
N PHE A 239 11.49 2.76 7.24
CA PHE A 239 10.20 3.39 6.95
C PHE A 239 10.08 4.79 7.55
N LYS A 240 9.60 5.72 6.73
CA LYS A 240 9.10 7.03 7.17
C LYS A 240 7.58 7.01 7.12
N LEU A 241 6.94 7.18 8.26
CA LEU A 241 5.48 7.15 8.39
C LEU A 241 4.93 8.57 8.29
N CYS A 242 3.94 8.77 7.39
CA CYS A 242 3.23 10.03 7.24
C CYS A 242 1.82 9.87 7.79
N PHE A 243 1.54 10.49 8.94
CA PHE A 243 0.23 10.45 9.57
C PHE A 243 -0.78 11.25 8.76
N LEU A 244 -1.91 10.63 8.42
CA LEU A 244 -2.97 11.27 7.64
C LEU A 244 -3.79 12.23 8.51
N ALA A 245 -3.69 13.54 8.23
CA ALA A 245 -4.55 14.57 8.77
C ALA A 245 -5.76 14.78 7.86
N GLN A 246 -6.96 14.75 8.43
CA GLN A 246 -8.23 14.98 7.76
C GLN A 246 -8.96 16.16 8.38
N PRO A 247 -9.69 17.01 7.60
CA PRO A 247 -10.31 18.24 8.12
C PRO A 247 -11.22 18.01 9.32
N ASP A 248 -11.96 16.91 9.32
CA ASP A 248 -12.97 16.59 10.34
C ASP A 248 -12.39 16.04 11.65
N SER A 249 -11.14 15.59 11.66
CA SER A 249 -10.58 14.81 12.80
C SER A 249 -9.16 15.20 13.22
N TRP A 250 -8.45 16.05 12.49
CA TRP A 250 -7.05 16.34 12.74
C TRP A 250 -6.76 16.88 14.16
N ARG A 251 -7.66 17.75 14.70
CA ARG A 251 -7.46 18.33 16.03
C ARG A 251 -7.50 17.28 17.14
N GLU A 252 -8.38 16.32 17.01
CA GLU A 252 -8.53 15.21 17.97
C GLU A 252 -7.34 14.22 17.87
N ARG A 253 -6.71 14.15 16.70
CA ARG A 253 -5.59 13.24 16.43
C ARG A 253 -4.21 13.80 16.80
N ILE A 254 -4.06 15.07 17.12
CA ILE A 254 -2.76 15.69 17.45
C ILE A 254 -2.04 14.89 18.56
N THR A 255 -2.72 14.66 19.68
CA THR A 255 -2.15 13.92 20.82
C THR A 255 -1.78 12.50 20.40
N TYR A 256 -2.66 11.81 19.69
CA TYR A 256 -2.41 10.45 19.20
C TYR A 256 -1.16 10.36 18.30
N PHE A 257 -1.02 11.29 17.34
CA PHE A 257 0.17 11.32 16.46
C PHE A 257 1.45 11.64 17.26
N SER A 258 1.37 12.57 18.21
CA SER A 258 2.51 12.89 19.07
C SER A 258 2.93 11.72 19.96
N ASP A 259 1.98 10.97 20.50
CA ASP A 259 2.24 9.79 21.33
C ASP A 259 2.91 8.68 20.51
N LEU A 260 2.42 8.39 19.31
CA LEU A 260 3.02 7.40 18.42
C LEU A 260 4.42 7.82 17.96
N ARG A 261 4.64 9.08 17.60
CA ARG A 261 5.98 9.58 17.28
C ARG A 261 6.93 9.37 18.45
N ASN A 262 6.53 9.73 19.67
CA ASN A 262 7.34 9.54 20.86
C ASN A 262 7.63 8.06 21.12
N GLU A 263 6.67 7.17 20.92
CA GLU A 263 6.87 5.72 21.02
C GLU A 263 7.91 5.23 20.01
N ILE A 264 7.83 5.67 18.75
CA ILE A 264 8.79 5.33 17.71
C ILE A 264 10.20 5.86 18.06
N GLU A 265 10.31 7.09 18.55
CA GLU A 265 11.60 7.65 18.99
C GLU A 265 12.21 6.87 20.16
N MET A 266 11.39 6.37 21.07
CA MET A 266 11.86 5.53 22.19
C MET A 266 12.37 4.14 21.77
N LEU A 267 12.02 3.64 20.58
CA LEU A 267 12.60 2.41 20.04
C LEU A 267 14.11 2.56 19.76
N GLY A 268 14.59 3.78 19.56
CA GLY A 268 15.99 4.12 19.40
C GLY A 268 16.58 3.85 18.02
N GLU A 269 17.89 4.02 17.94
CA GLU A 269 18.64 3.75 16.71
C GLU A 269 18.52 2.26 16.35
N GLY A 270 18.26 2.00 15.04
CA GLY A 270 18.06 0.64 14.53
C GLY A 270 16.62 0.15 14.55
N SER A 271 15.65 0.96 14.99
CA SER A 271 14.21 0.65 14.88
C SER A 271 13.71 0.57 13.43
N MET A 272 14.45 1.17 12.48
CA MET A 272 14.06 1.33 11.07
C MET A 272 12.76 2.10 10.88
N LEU A 273 12.37 2.94 11.86
CA LEU A 273 11.16 3.76 11.83
C LEU A 273 11.46 5.23 12.10
N ALA A 274 10.75 6.10 11.39
CA ALA A 274 10.65 7.52 11.68
C ALA A 274 9.21 8.00 11.41
N ALA A 275 8.67 8.91 12.24
CA ALA A 275 7.31 9.41 12.12
C ALA A 275 7.27 10.92 12.42
N LYS A 276 7.85 11.72 11.50
CA LYS A 276 7.94 13.19 11.61
C LYS A 276 7.23 13.91 10.47
N THR A 277 6.29 13.24 9.82
CA THR A 277 5.62 13.79 8.63
C THR A 277 4.12 13.67 8.78
N ILE A 278 3.42 14.74 8.41
CA ILE A 278 1.97 14.77 8.32
C ILE A 278 1.58 14.83 6.84
N LYS A 279 0.65 13.98 6.44
CA LYS A 279 0.05 13.95 5.10
C LYS A 279 -1.25 14.76 5.12
N PHE A 280 -1.34 15.74 4.24
CA PHE A 280 -2.59 16.44 3.91
C PHE A 280 -3.03 16.03 2.51
N ILE A 281 -4.30 15.71 2.34
CA ILE A 281 -4.92 15.56 1.03
C ILE A 281 -5.59 16.90 0.73
N GLY A 282 -5.00 17.68 -0.17
CA GLY A 282 -5.46 19.04 -0.48
C GLY A 282 -6.70 19.08 -1.36
N ASP A 283 -6.81 18.14 -2.29
CA ASP A 283 -7.84 18.04 -3.30
C ASP A 283 -8.05 16.60 -3.77
N GLY A 284 -8.84 16.40 -4.81
CA GLY A 284 -9.12 15.09 -5.37
C GLY A 284 -8.09 14.61 -6.41
N ALA A 285 -8.52 13.74 -7.33
CA ALA A 285 -7.70 13.13 -8.37
C ALA A 285 -8.09 13.64 -9.76
N LEU A 286 -7.09 13.89 -10.64
CA LEU A 286 -7.32 14.31 -12.03
C LEU A 286 -8.13 13.28 -12.81
N SER A 287 -7.81 11.99 -12.66
CA SER A 287 -8.49 10.90 -13.35
C SER A 287 -9.96 10.74 -12.96
N ALA A 288 -10.34 11.23 -11.78
CA ALA A 288 -11.71 11.20 -11.27
C ALA A 288 -12.48 12.53 -11.54
N GLY A 289 -11.84 13.53 -12.14
CA GLY A 289 -12.45 14.85 -12.35
C GLY A 289 -12.70 15.65 -11.07
N THR A 290 -11.98 15.33 -9.98
CA THR A 290 -12.19 15.94 -8.67
C THR A 290 -11.00 16.78 -8.16
N ALA A 291 -9.83 16.72 -8.82
CA ALA A 291 -8.71 17.60 -8.50
C ALA A 291 -9.09 19.07 -8.73
N ALA A 292 -8.67 19.94 -7.82
CA ALA A 292 -8.97 21.36 -7.90
C ALA A 292 -8.16 22.05 -9.00
N LEU A 293 -8.83 22.56 -10.01
CA LEU A 293 -8.26 23.26 -11.17
C LEU A 293 -8.59 24.75 -11.13
N LEU A 294 -7.76 25.58 -11.76
CA LEU A 294 -8.03 27.02 -11.95
C LEU A 294 -9.12 27.25 -12.98
N GLU A 295 -9.20 26.37 -13.99
CA GLU A 295 -10.20 26.40 -15.05
C GLU A 295 -11.04 25.13 -14.98
N PRO A 296 -12.31 25.15 -15.44
CA PRO A 296 -13.14 23.96 -15.46
C PRO A 296 -12.54 22.82 -16.31
N TYR A 297 -12.92 21.59 -15.98
CA TYR A 297 -12.58 20.40 -16.78
C TYR A 297 -13.10 20.55 -18.22
N LEU A 298 -12.33 20.05 -19.20
CA LEU A 298 -12.73 20.14 -20.62
C LEU A 298 -13.96 19.29 -20.95
N ASP A 299 -14.13 18.19 -20.25
CA ASP A 299 -15.23 17.23 -20.39
C ASP A 299 -16.41 17.55 -19.44
N ASP A 300 -16.19 18.37 -18.42
CA ASP A 300 -17.23 18.92 -17.54
C ASP A 300 -17.01 20.43 -17.27
N PRO A 301 -17.51 21.32 -18.15
CA PRO A 301 -17.36 22.76 -17.97
C PRO A 301 -18.05 23.35 -16.75
N THR A 302 -18.79 22.55 -15.99
CA THR A 302 -19.49 22.98 -14.76
C THR A 302 -18.70 22.70 -13.48
N SER A 303 -17.61 21.95 -13.58
CA SER A 303 -16.78 21.54 -12.45
C SER A 303 -15.33 22.01 -12.62
N SER A 304 -14.76 22.56 -11.57
CA SER A 304 -13.31 22.82 -11.40
C SER A 304 -12.71 21.92 -10.30
N GLY A 305 -13.39 20.86 -9.91
CA GLY A 305 -13.00 20.01 -8.78
C GLY A 305 -13.29 20.65 -7.42
N LEU A 306 -12.73 20.08 -6.36
CA LEU A 306 -13.00 20.50 -4.99
C LEU A 306 -11.71 20.56 -4.17
N LEU A 307 -11.52 21.62 -3.39
CA LEU A 307 -10.58 21.64 -2.28
C LEU A 307 -11.18 20.87 -1.09
N ILE A 308 -10.37 20.01 -0.47
CA ILE A 308 -10.79 19.22 0.70
C ILE A 308 -10.69 20.05 1.98
N TRP A 309 -9.74 21.00 2.02
CA TRP A 309 -9.50 21.85 3.18
C TRP A 309 -9.94 23.29 2.92
N GLU A 310 -10.56 23.90 3.92
CA GLU A 310 -10.61 25.35 3.98
C GLU A 310 -9.20 25.88 4.22
N THR A 311 -8.78 26.91 3.47
CA THR A 311 -7.39 27.42 3.49
C THR A 311 -6.92 27.79 4.91
N TYR A 312 -7.77 28.48 5.69
CA TYR A 312 -7.41 28.88 7.05
C TYR A 312 -7.23 27.68 7.99
N GLU A 313 -8.03 26.62 7.81
CA GLU A 313 -7.99 25.43 8.62
C GLU A 313 -6.74 24.58 8.33
N MET A 314 -6.35 24.48 7.04
CA MET A 314 -5.11 23.83 6.66
C MET A 314 -3.88 24.57 7.21
N ILE A 315 -3.90 25.91 7.21
CA ILE A 315 -2.82 26.73 7.80
C ILE A 315 -2.74 26.48 9.30
N ASP A 316 -3.87 26.49 10.01
CA ASP A 316 -3.92 26.19 11.45
C ASP A 316 -3.37 24.81 11.77
N ALA A 317 -3.80 23.79 11.00
CA ALA A 317 -3.34 22.42 11.16
C ALA A 317 -1.83 22.28 10.92
N ALA A 318 -1.33 22.82 9.82
CA ALA A 318 0.10 22.79 9.49
C ALA A 318 0.94 23.50 10.56
N THR A 319 0.48 24.67 11.06
CA THR A 319 1.16 25.41 12.11
C THR A 319 1.25 24.62 13.41
N LEU A 320 0.12 24.04 13.84
CA LEU A 320 0.08 23.26 15.09
C LEU A 320 0.92 21.98 15.01
N PHE A 321 0.94 21.29 13.86
CA PHE A 321 1.81 20.13 13.70
C PHE A 321 3.29 20.52 13.68
N ASP A 322 3.66 21.63 13.04
CA ASP A 322 5.04 22.13 13.04
C ASP A 322 5.52 22.51 14.44
N GLU A 323 4.65 23.14 15.26
CA GLU A 323 4.94 23.44 16.67
C GLU A 323 5.14 22.21 17.54
N GLN A 324 4.59 21.06 17.14
CA GLN A 324 4.79 19.78 17.85
C GLN A 324 6.10 19.08 17.43
N GLY A 325 6.77 19.50 16.36
CA GLY A 325 8.02 18.94 15.81
C GLY A 325 7.76 17.78 14.88
#